data_dcc91fdef85d64d6b11ada8e17e3b537
#
_entry.id   dcc91fdef85d64d6b11ada8e17e3b537
#
_cell.length_a   1.000
_cell.length_b   1.000
_cell.length_c   1.000
_cell.angle_alpha   90.00
_cell.angle_beta   90.00
_cell.angle_gamma   90.00
#
_symmetry.space_group_name_H-M   'P 1'
#
loop_
_entity.id
_entity.type
_entity.pdbx_description
1 polymer ?
#
loop_
_entity_poly.entity_id
_entity_poly.type
_entity_poly.pdbx_seq_one_letter_code
_entity_poly.pdbx_strand_id
1 'polypeptide(L)'
;MRRSPSWLIPAMVLTAACSTPADKPADAPAADTTAAMSPAPAGPQALVTVIYNPPKNIKAFEKYYSETHVPLVVSKQQEIGFTNAELTRFTSTLDGKKPTFHRQAELYFNSLDDAKRGMATPGFKAVGDDLAKFATGGLLGMTAVETGDKGTAACPALVTVIYNMPKDTAAFESHYSATHLPLVVAGQREIGFTRADLTKFAANLDGSAPAKYRQAELCFDSMDALKKGAASATMKQVGEDFPKFATGGLTALIGEQQ
;
A
#
# COMPACT_ATOMS: atom_id res chain seq x y z
N MET A 1 -48.14 -31.65 -28.28
CA MET A 1 -48.37 -33.13 -28.44
C MET A 1 -47.37 -33.88 -27.59
N ARG A 2 -47.91 -34.71 -26.68
CA ARG A 2 -47.34 -35.92 -26.05
C ARG A 2 -46.11 -35.70 -25.14
N ARG A 3 -46.04 -36.07 -23.94
CA ARG A 3 -46.70 -36.87 -22.87
C ARG A 3 -45.60 -37.28 -21.91
N SER A 4 -45.79 -37.00 -20.64
CA SER A 4 -45.05 -37.64 -19.54
C SER A 4 -45.35 -39.14 -19.48
N PRO A 5 -44.54 -39.91 -18.76
CA PRO A 5 -45.19 -40.54 -17.59
C PRO A 5 -44.34 -40.56 -16.30
N SER A 6 -45.08 -40.40 -15.24
CA SER A 6 -44.79 -40.75 -13.85
C SER A 6 -44.57 -42.25 -13.66
N TRP A 7 -43.72 -42.66 -12.70
CA TRP A 7 -43.83 -43.99 -12.07
C TRP A 7 -43.54 -43.92 -10.56
N LEU A 8 -44.32 -44.68 -9.89
CA LEU A 8 -44.72 -44.70 -8.48
C LEU A 8 -43.71 -45.42 -7.56
N ILE A 9 -43.83 -45.09 -6.26
CA ILE A 9 -43.20 -45.67 -5.06
C ILE A 9 -43.74 -47.12 -4.84
N PRO A 10 -43.01 -47.96 -4.09
CA PRO A 10 -43.63 -48.53 -2.89
C PRO A 10 -42.77 -48.40 -1.60
N ALA A 11 -43.49 -48.12 -0.54
CA ALA A 11 -43.06 -48.24 0.84
C ALA A 11 -43.00 -49.71 1.27
N MET A 12 -42.03 -50.03 2.15
CA MET A 12 -42.14 -51.26 2.99
C MET A 12 -41.54 -51.03 4.39
N VAL A 13 -42.22 -51.66 5.34
CA VAL A 13 -42.37 -51.42 6.74
C VAL A 13 -41.35 -52.19 7.60
N LEU A 14 -40.97 -51.56 8.72
CA LEU A 14 -40.48 -52.03 10.05
C LEU A 14 -39.99 -53.46 10.27
N THR A 15 -38.81 -53.52 10.96
CA THR A 15 -38.70 -54.31 12.21
C THR A 15 -37.65 -53.66 13.14
N ALA A 16 -38.02 -53.47 14.40
CA ALA A 16 -37.20 -53.02 15.50
C ALA A 16 -36.38 -54.18 16.06
N ALA A 17 -35.11 -53.92 16.37
CA ALA A 17 -34.33 -54.76 17.30
C ALA A 17 -33.47 -53.83 18.20
N CYS A 18 -33.78 -53.85 19.50
CA CYS A 18 -32.97 -53.26 20.57
C CYS A 18 -31.63 -53.97 20.71
N SER A 19 -30.54 -53.20 20.78
CA SER A 19 -29.28 -53.62 21.36
C SER A 19 -28.65 -52.44 22.08
N THR A 20 -28.26 -52.64 23.31
CA THR A 20 -27.66 -51.73 24.29
C THR A 20 -26.28 -51.16 23.88
N PRO A 21 -25.84 -50.04 24.51
CA PRO A 21 -24.78 -49.18 23.97
C PRO A 21 -23.39 -49.66 24.29
N ALA A 22 -22.51 -49.61 23.32
CA ALA A 22 -21.06 -49.71 23.54
C ALA A 22 -20.47 -48.29 23.55
N ASP A 23 -19.58 -48.04 24.50
CA ASP A 23 -18.88 -46.81 24.79
C ASP A 23 -18.24 -46.17 23.54
N LYS A 24 -18.61 -44.91 23.28
CA LYS A 24 -17.98 -44.03 22.30
C LYS A 24 -16.79 -43.32 22.95
N PRO A 25 -15.58 -43.36 22.38
CA PRO A 25 -14.50 -42.48 22.85
C PRO A 25 -14.86 -41.02 22.65
N ALA A 26 -14.58 -40.19 23.65
CA ALA A 26 -14.80 -38.78 23.62
C ALA A 26 -14.03 -38.12 22.44
N ASP A 27 -14.75 -37.44 21.57
CA ASP A 27 -14.25 -36.56 20.55
C ASP A 27 -13.48 -35.41 21.25
N ALA A 28 -12.17 -35.30 20.99
CA ALA A 28 -11.41 -34.12 21.33
C ALA A 28 -12.01 -32.91 20.59
N PRO A 29 -12.11 -31.73 21.24
CA PRO A 29 -12.61 -30.53 20.56
C PRO A 29 -11.68 -30.17 19.43
N ALA A 30 -12.22 -30.05 18.21
CA ALA A 30 -11.53 -29.46 17.08
C ALA A 30 -11.05 -28.06 17.48
N ALA A 31 -9.76 -27.83 17.41
CA ALA A 31 -9.19 -26.51 17.59
C ALA A 31 -9.74 -25.60 16.48
N ASP A 32 -10.62 -24.69 16.89
CA ASP A 32 -11.13 -23.61 16.06
C ASP A 32 -9.97 -22.62 15.80
N THR A 33 -9.22 -22.84 14.72
CA THR A 33 -8.22 -21.91 14.22
C THR A 33 -8.91 -20.77 13.44
N THR A 34 -9.78 -20.05 14.10
CA THR A 34 -10.07 -18.67 13.71
C THR A 34 -8.84 -17.85 14.04
N ALA A 35 -7.99 -17.64 13.04
CA ALA A 35 -6.94 -16.61 13.11
C ALA A 35 -7.66 -15.31 13.48
N ALA A 36 -7.47 -14.87 14.73
CA ALA A 36 -8.00 -13.60 15.20
C ALA A 36 -7.40 -12.51 14.30
N MET A 37 -8.23 -11.92 13.43
CA MET A 37 -7.89 -10.69 12.74
C MET A 37 -7.52 -9.68 13.83
N SER A 38 -6.27 -9.19 13.80
CA SER A 38 -5.87 -8.09 14.67
C SER A 38 -6.87 -6.96 14.49
N PRO A 39 -7.36 -6.34 15.59
CA PRO A 39 -8.26 -5.21 15.48
C PRO A 39 -7.59 -4.12 14.64
N ALA A 40 -8.38 -3.46 13.77
CA ALA A 40 -7.91 -2.32 13.00
C ALA A 40 -7.25 -1.29 13.96
N PRO A 41 -6.14 -0.67 13.56
CA PRO A 41 -5.43 0.27 14.43
C PRO A 41 -6.32 1.42 14.85
N ALA A 42 -6.29 1.78 16.14
CA ALA A 42 -7.12 2.84 16.73
C ALA A 42 -6.63 4.28 16.41
N GLY A 43 -5.75 4.44 15.43
CA GLY A 43 -5.15 5.73 15.05
C GLY A 43 -4.51 5.69 13.67
N PRO A 44 -3.94 6.82 13.21
CA PRO A 44 -3.27 6.87 11.91
C PRO A 44 -2.10 5.89 11.88
N GLN A 45 -2.03 5.10 10.81
CA GLN A 45 -0.92 4.18 10.59
C GLN A 45 0.38 4.96 10.36
N ALA A 46 1.49 4.36 10.72
CA ALA A 46 2.81 4.86 10.38
C ALA A 46 3.44 4.00 9.31
N LEU A 47 4.38 4.57 8.57
CA LEU A 47 5.08 3.91 7.49
C LEU A 47 6.59 4.07 7.65
N VAL A 48 7.31 3.06 7.18
CA VAL A 48 8.69 3.21 6.71
C VAL A 48 8.64 3.21 5.18
N THR A 49 8.97 4.33 4.59
CA THR A 49 8.98 4.52 3.13
C THR A 49 10.41 4.55 2.63
N VAL A 50 10.72 3.69 1.66
CA VAL A 50 12.02 3.63 0.97
C VAL A 50 11.79 3.95 -0.51
N ILE A 51 12.40 5.03 -1.01
CA ILE A 51 12.31 5.47 -2.40
C ILE A 51 13.66 5.26 -3.06
N TYR A 52 13.73 4.36 -4.03
CA TYR A 52 14.96 4.01 -4.75
C TYR A 52 15.18 4.94 -5.94
N ASN A 53 16.37 5.50 -6.04
CA ASN A 53 16.81 6.18 -7.26
C ASN A 53 17.03 5.17 -8.40
N PRO A 54 17.03 5.61 -9.68
CA PRO A 54 17.35 4.75 -10.80
C PRO A 54 18.71 4.06 -10.61
N PRO A 55 18.76 2.72 -10.60
CA PRO A 55 20.00 1.98 -10.40
C PRO A 55 20.88 2.04 -11.67
N LYS A 56 22.18 1.79 -11.52
CA LYS A 56 23.13 1.71 -12.67
C LYS A 56 22.74 0.61 -13.66
N ASN A 57 22.16 -0.49 -13.16
CA ASN A 57 21.67 -1.61 -13.97
C ASN A 57 20.29 -2.03 -13.49
N ILE A 58 19.26 -1.62 -14.22
CA ILE A 58 17.85 -1.90 -13.88
C ILE A 58 17.59 -3.41 -13.83
N LYS A 59 18.07 -4.19 -14.82
CA LYS A 59 17.84 -5.63 -14.90
C LYS A 59 18.45 -6.37 -13.69
N ALA A 60 19.65 -6.01 -13.30
CA ALA A 60 20.29 -6.60 -12.12
C ALA A 60 19.56 -6.20 -10.83
N PHE A 61 19.16 -4.93 -10.71
CA PHE A 61 18.36 -4.45 -9.59
C PHE A 61 17.05 -5.25 -9.44
N GLU A 62 16.23 -5.32 -10.51
CA GLU A 62 14.94 -5.99 -10.49
C GLU A 62 15.06 -7.46 -10.11
N LYS A 63 16.05 -8.15 -10.68
CA LYS A 63 16.32 -9.55 -10.34
C LYS A 63 16.65 -9.72 -8.86
N TYR A 64 17.61 -8.92 -8.34
CA TYR A 64 18.00 -9.02 -6.94
C TYR A 64 16.86 -8.63 -6.00
N TYR A 65 16.15 -7.55 -6.32
CA TYR A 65 15.03 -7.05 -5.56
C TYR A 65 13.95 -8.11 -5.38
N SER A 66 13.49 -8.73 -6.48
CA SER A 66 12.41 -9.71 -6.43
C SER A 66 12.84 -11.08 -5.90
N GLU A 67 14.05 -11.55 -6.25
CA GLU A 67 14.49 -12.92 -5.92
C GLU A 67 15.19 -13.01 -4.55
N THR A 68 15.71 -11.90 -4.02
CA THR A 68 16.52 -11.90 -2.79
C THR A 68 16.02 -10.91 -1.76
N HIS A 69 15.90 -9.62 -2.10
CA HIS A 69 15.59 -8.57 -1.12
C HIS A 69 14.17 -8.68 -0.57
N VAL A 70 13.15 -8.76 -1.43
CA VAL A 70 11.75 -8.89 -0.99
C VAL A 70 11.53 -10.16 -0.16
N PRO A 71 12.01 -11.34 -0.55
CA PRO A 71 11.96 -12.53 0.32
C PRO A 71 12.64 -12.33 1.68
N LEU A 72 13.78 -11.64 1.73
CA LEU A 72 14.44 -11.29 2.99
C LEU A 72 13.53 -10.42 3.87
N VAL A 73 12.96 -9.33 3.31
CA VAL A 73 12.03 -8.44 4.03
C VAL A 73 10.86 -9.22 4.59
N VAL A 74 10.21 -10.06 3.77
CA VAL A 74 9.07 -10.90 4.18
C VAL A 74 9.47 -11.87 5.31
N SER A 75 10.66 -12.49 5.22
CA SER A 75 11.15 -13.41 6.28
C SER A 75 11.36 -12.72 7.63
N LYS A 76 11.52 -11.39 7.63
CA LYS A 76 11.71 -10.55 8.81
C LYS A 76 10.46 -9.83 9.29
N GLN A 77 9.32 -10.02 8.62
CA GLN A 77 8.07 -9.32 8.92
C GLN A 77 7.68 -9.42 10.40
N GLN A 78 7.68 -10.63 10.95
CA GLN A 78 7.27 -10.85 12.33
C GLN A 78 8.24 -10.18 13.33
N GLU A 79 9.54 -10.19 13.04
CA GLU A 79 10.58 -9.58 13.88
C GLU A 79 10.50 -8.06 13.83
N ILE A 80 10.32 -7.49 12.62
CA ILE A 80 10.21 -6.04 12.38
C ILE A 80 8.85 -5.52 12.84
N GLY A 81 7.78 -6.31 12.70
CA GLY A 81 6.44 -6.00 13.19
C GLY A 81 5.61 -5.12 12.23
N PHE A 82 5.94 -5.06 10.94
CA PHE A 82 5.07 -4.40 9.98
C PHE A 82 3.85 -5.26 9.64
N THR A 83 2.70 -4.59 9.45
CA THR A 83 1.40 -5.25 9.23
C THR A 83 1.10 -5.49 7.76
N ASN A 84 1.59 -4.61 6.89
CA ASN A 84 1.43 -4.67 5.44
C ASN A 84 2.66 -4.09 4.74
N ALA A 85 2.84 -4.42 3.47
CA ALA A 85 3.84 -3.83 2.59
C ALA A 85 3.22 -3.53 1.23
N GLU A 86 3.51 -2.34 0.70
CA GLU A 86 3.15 -1.95 -0.66
C GLU A 86 4.42 -1.66 -1.45
N LEU A 87 4.51 -2.25 -2.65
CA LEU A 87 5.68 -2.16 -3.49
C LEU A 87 5.29 -1.56 -4.84
N THR A 88 5.81 -0.38 -5.14
CA THR A 88 5.51 0.36 -6.36
C THR A 88 6.71 0.41 -7.28
N ARG A 89 6.50 0.14 -8.57
CA ARG A 89 7.47 0.38 -9.63
C ARG A 89 7.04 1.59 -10.44
N PHE A 90 7.84 2.64 -10.47
CA PHE A 90 7.57 3.83 -11.26
C PHE A 90 7.91 3.60 -12.74
N THR A 91 6.99 3.95 -13.63
CA THR A 91 7.09 3.72 -15.07
C THR A 91 7.36 5.00 -15.85
N SER A 92 6.81 6.13 -15.40
CA SER A 92 7.04 7.44 -15.99
C SER A 92 6.78 8.56 -14.98
N THR A 93 7.11 9.79 -15.34
CA THR A 93 6.53 10.98 -14.74
C THR A 93 5.11 11.22 -15.28
N LEU A 94 4.32 12.07 -14.62
CA LEU A 94 2.96 12.39 -15.07
C LEU A 94 2.94 13.08 -16.45
N ASP A 95 4.03 13.78 -16.84
CA ASP A 95 4.23 14.38 -18.16
C ASP A 95 4.87 13.41 -19.19
N GLY A 96 4.93 12.10 -18.88
CA GLY A 96 5.36 11.04 -19.78
C GLY A 96 6.88 10.89 -19.96
N LYS A 97 7.68 11.59 -19.17
CA LYS A 97 9.14 11.47 -19.20
C LYS A 97 9.62 10.26 -18.38
N LYS A 98 10.92 9.96 -18.46
CA LYS A 98 11.57 8.96 -17.62
C LYS A 98 11.41 9.32 -16.14
N PRO A 99 11.04 8.36 -15.27
CA PRO A 99 10.81 8.62 -13.86
C PRO A 99 12.11 8.98 -13.14
N THR A 100 12.03 9.94 -12.21
CA THR A 100 13.17 10.38 -11.38
C THR A 100 13.51 9.40 -10.27
N PHE A 101 12.54 8.60 -9.84
CA PHE A 101 12.69 7.47 -8.92
C PHE A 101 12.35 6.17 -9.64
N HIS A 102 12.91 5.06 -9.18
CA HIS A 102 12.76 3.77 -9.81
C HIS A 102 11.68 2.92 -9.14
N ARG A 103 11.75 2.80 -7.80
CA ARG A 103 10.80 2.05 -6.98
C ARG A 103 10.51 2.76 -5.67
N GLN A 104 9.41 2.37 -5.06
CA GLN A 104 9.06 2.68 -3.68
C GLN A 104 8.65 1.41 -2.97
N ALA A 105 9.04 1.30 -1.70
CA ALA A 105 8.54 0.29 -0.78
C ALA A 105 8.01 0.99 0.47
N GLU A 106 6.83 0.61 0.92
CA GLU A 106 6.17 1.14 2.10
C GLU A 106 5.83 -0.01 3.03
N LEU A 107 6.39 0.02 4.24
CA LEU A 107 6.08 -0.92 5.30
C LEU A 107 5.17 -0.24 6.31
N TYR A 108 3.98 -0.78 6.53
CA TYR A 108 2.94 -0.21 7.39
C TYR A 108 3.04 -0.75 8.81
N PHE A 109 2.84 0.13 9.79
CA PHE A 109 2.83 -0.17 11.21
C PHE A 109 1.59 0.44 11.85
N ASN A 110 1.13 -0.14 12.98
CA ASN A 110 -0.02 0.39 13.70
C ASN A 110 0.23 1.78 14.30
N SER A 111 1.50 2.16 14.53
CA SER A 111 1.88 3.46 15.09
C SER A 111 3.33 3.80 14.76
N LEU A 112 3.69 5.08 14.91
CA LEU A 112 5.08 5.54 14.76
C LEU A 112 6.03 4.88 15.80
N ASP A 113 5.52 4.57 16.97
CA ASP A 113 6.33 3.89 18.00
C ASP A 113 6.54 2.41 17.65
N ASP A 114 5.57 1.75 16.99
CA ASP A 114 5.77 0.41 16.43
C ASP A 114 6.83 0.44 15.33
N ALA A 115 6.77 1.41 14.43
CA ALA A 115 7.78 1.59 13.39
C ALA A 115 9.18 1.79 14.00
N LYS A 116 9.31 2.66 15.01
CA LYS A 116 10.59 2.87 15.72
C LYS A 116 11.11 1.59 16.38
N ARG A 117 10.23 0.83 17.04
CA ARG A 117 10.62 -0.48 17.62
C ARG A 117 11.08 -1.45 16.54
N GLY A 118 10.34 -1.54 15.43
CA GLY A 118 10.69 -2.39 14.29
C GLY A 118 12.06 -2.04 13.70
N MET A 119 12.32 -0.74 13.50
CA MET A 119 13.61 -0.25 12.99
C MET A 119 14.81 -0.56 13.92
N ALA A 120 14.57 -0.74 15.21
CA ALA A 120 15.62 -1.08 16.18
C ALA A 120 15.97 -2.59 16.19
N THR A 121 15.26 -3.43 15.45
CA THR A 121 15.47 -4.88 15.44
C THR A 121 16.68 -5.31 14.60
N PRO A 122 17.34 -6.44 14.95
CA PRO A 122 18.36 -7.03 14.08
C PRO A 122 17.83 -7.36 12.68
N GLY A 123 16.55 -7.74 12.56
CA GLY A 123 15.90 -8.01 11.28
C GLY A 123 15.87 -6.79 10.37
N PHE A 124 15.50 -5.62 10.88
CA PHE A 124 15.53 -4.37 10.11
C PHE A 124 16.96 -3.99 9.69
N LYS A 125 17.92 -4.16 10.62
CA LYS A 125 19.34 -3.95 10.29
C LYS A 125 19.79 -4.87 9.15
N ALA A 126 19.45 -6.16 9.18
CA ALA A 126 19.81 -7.11 8.13
C ALA A 126 19.23 -6.72 6.77
N VAL A 127 17.96 -6.24 6.74
CA VAL A 127 17.32 -5.69 5.54
C VAL A 127 18.06 -4.44 5.06
N GLY A 128 18.44 -3.55 5.96
CA GLY A 128 19.20 -2.33 5.64
C GLY A 128 20.60 -2.63 5.07
N ASP A 129 21.33 -3.57 5.68
CA ASP A 129 22.67 -3.98 5.20
C ASP A 129 22.63 -4.60 3.79
N ASP A 130 21.50 -5.22 3.43
CA ASP A 130 21.30 -5.82 2.11
C ASP A 130 21.16 -4.78 0.99
N LEU A 131 20.67 -3.57 1.28
CA LEU A 131 20.45 -2.49 0.30
C LEU A 131 21.72 -2.15 -0.50
N ALA A 132 22.88 -2.17 0.13
CA ALA A 132 24.17 -1.85 -0.50
C ALA A 132 24.52 -2.79 -1.68
N LYS A 133 23.92 -4.00 -1.72
CA LYS A 133 24.21 -4.99 -2.76
C LYS A 133 23.52 -4.67 -4.09
N PHE A 134 22.42 -3.93 -4.09
CA PHE A 134 21.63 -3.70 -5.30
C PHE A 134 21.18 -2.25 -5.52
N ALA A 135 20.98 -1.45 -4.47
CA ALA A 135 20.48 -0.08 -4.56
C ALA A 135 21.59 0.91 -5.01
N THR A 136 22.23 0.60 -6.14
CA THR A 136 23.44 1.30 -6.66
C THR A 136 23.20 2.75 -7.11
N GLY A 137 21.95 3.18 -7.22
CA GLY A 137 21.55 4.58 -7.47
C GLY A 137 21.37 5.38 -6.18
N GLY A 138 21.46 4.73 -5.02
CA GLY A 138 21.07 5.31 -3.73
C GLY A 138 19.56 5.29 -3.51
N LEU A 139 19.15 5.76 -2.34
CA LEU A 139 17.75 5.79 -1.92
C LEU A 139 17.48 6.92 -0.92
N LEU A 140 16.20 7.18 -0.68
CA LEU A 140 15.69 7.95 0.45
C LEU A 140 14.94 6.98 1.35
N GLY A 141 15.23 7.00 2.64
CA GLY A 141 14.51 6.21 3.65
C GLY A 141 13.94 7.13 4.72
N MET A 142 12.64 7.06 4.95
CA MET A 142 11.93 7.98 5.83
C MET A 142 10.85 7.24 6.64
N THR A 143 10.57 7.74 7.84
CA THR A 143 9.34 7.42 8.56
C THR A 143 8.26 8.41 8.17
N ALA A 144 7.01 7.97 8.17
CA ALA A 144 5.87 8.78 7.80
C ALA A 144 4.64 8.40 8.62
N VAL A 145 3.62 9.27 8.58
CA VAL A 145 2.32 9.04 9.20
C VAL A 145 1.24 9.29 8.15
N GLU A 146 0.26 8.41 8.06
CA GLU A 146 -0.95 8.65 7.27
C GLU A 146 -1.75 9.83 7.85
N THR A 147 -2.28 10.67 6.98
CA THR A 147 -3.02 11.88 7.36
C THR A 147 -4.46 11.90 6.86
N GLY A 148 -4.97 10.75 6.45
CA GLY A 148 -6.35 10.54 5.98
C GLY A 148 -6.75 9.08 6.18
N ASP A 149 -7.99 8.78 5.89
CA ASP A 149 -8.48 7.40 5.92
C ASP A 149 -7.98 6.67 4.66
N LYS A 150 -7.14 5.67 4.85
CA LYS A 150 -6.72 4.80 3.76
C LYS A 150 -7.89 3.92 3.33
N GLY A 151 -8.26 4.01 2.06
CA GLY A 151 -9.24 3.11 1.48
C GLY A 151 -8.72 1.67 1.38
N THR A 152 -9.64 0.71 1.24
CA THR A 152 -9.32 -0.73 1.09
C THR A 152 -9.28 -1.20 -0.37
N ALA A 153 -9.56 -0.31 -1.34
CA ALA A 153 -9.53 -0.65 -2.76
C ALA A 153 -8.10 -1.04 -3.19
N ALA A 154 -8.00 -2.03 -4.09
CA ALA A 154 -6.74 -2.38 -4.72
C ALA A 154 -6.14 -1.18 -5.48
N CYS A 155 -4.83 -1.16 -5.62
CA CYS A 155 -4.08 -0.06 -6.25
C CYS A 155 -3.15 -0.56 -7.37
N PRO A 156 -3.67 -1.23 -8.42
CA PRO A 156 -2.80 -1.80 -9.45
C PRO A 156 -2.05 -0.74 -10.27
N ALA A 157 -2.57 0.48 -10.35
CA ALA A 157 -1.93 1.63 -10.98
C ALA A 157 -2.15 2.88 -10.14
N LEU A 158 -1.14 3.74 -10.03
CA LEU A 158 -1.22 4.92 -9.18
C LEU A 158 -0.46 6.12 -9.74
N VAL A 159 -0.95 7.31 -9.39
CA VAL A 159 -0.19 8.56 -9.46
C VAL A 159 0.35 8.84 -8.08
N THR A 160 1.67 8.94 -7.94
CA THR A 160 2.34 9.35 -6.70
C THR A 160 2.89 10.77 -6.85
N VAL A 161 2.45 11.67 -5.98
CA VAL A 161 2.96 13.05 -5.89
C VAL A 161 3.78 13.19 -4.61
N ILE A 162 5.07 13.44 -4.75
CA ILE A 162 6.02 13.62 -3.65
C ILE A 162 6.40 15.09 -3.56
N TYR A 163 6.02 15.75 -2.49
CA TYR A 163 6.30 17.17 -2.23
C TYR A 163 7.65 17.34 -1.54
N ASN A 164 8.46 18.26 -2.03
CA ASN A 164 9.64 18.73 -1.30
C ASN A 164 9.22 19.63 -0.13
N MET A 165 10.15 19.89 0.79
CA MET A 165 9.93 20.81 1.89
C MET A 165 9.53 22.19 1.34
N PRO A 166 8.34 22.72 1.68
CA PRO A 166 7.92 24.03 1.22
C PRO A 166 8.66 25.13 1.97
N LYS A 167 8.69 26.35 1.42
CA LYS A 167 9.30 27.52 2.09
C LYS A 167 8.55 27.91 3.37
N ASP A 168 7.23 27.69 3.38
CA ASP A 168 6.34 27.94 4.51
C ASP A 168 5.41 26.72 4.67
N THR A 169 5.62 25.94 5.72
CA THR A 169 4.84 24.74 6.00
C THR A 169 3.42 25.07 6.46
N ALA A 170 3.21 26.18 7.16
CA ALA A 170 1.88 26.57 7.63
C ALA A 170 1.00 27.03 6.43
N ALA A 171 1.55 27.84 5.54
CA ALA A 171 0.87 28.23 4.29
C ALA A 171 0.57 27.02 3.40
N PHE A 172 1.54 26.07 3.29
CA PHE A 172 1.33 24.83 2.56
C PHE A 172 0.15 24.03 3.13
N GLU A 173 0.14 23.73 4.43
CA GLU A 173 -0.89 22.93 5.08
C GLU A 173 -2.28 23.60 4.98
N SER A 174 -2.33 24.93 5.16
CA SER A 174 -3.57 25.69 5.01
C SER A 174 -4.16 25.57 3.62
N HIS A 175 -3.37 25.81 2.57
CA HIS A 175 -3.85 25.70 1.17
C HIS A 175 -4.17 24.24 0.82
N TYR A 176 -3.29 23.31 1.19
CA TYR A 176 -3.44 21.89 0.91
C TYR A 176 -4.76 21.34 1.45
N SER A 177 -5.08 21.63 2.72
CA SER A 177 -6.30 21.13 3.37
C SER A 177 -7.57 21.88 2.97
N ALA A 178 -7.49 23.22 2.83
CA ALA A 178 -8.68 24.04 2.59
C ALA A 178 -9.04 24.19 1.10
N THR A 179 -8.09 23.96 0.18
CA THR A 179 -8.28 24.21 -1.25
C THR A 179 -7.93 23.00 -2.11
N HIS A 180 -6.70 22.48 -1.99
CA HIS A 180 -6.19 21.44 -2.88
C HIS A 180 -6.91 20.10 -2.69
N LEU A 181 -7.00 19.58 -1.47
CA LEU A 181 -7.71 18.32 -1.19
C LEU A 181 -9.19 18.40 -1.57
N PRO A 182 -9.96 19.43 -1.22
CA PRO A 182 -11.34 19.58 -1.70
C PRO A 182 -11.45 19.57 -3.22
N LEU A 183 -10.53 20.20 -3.96
CA LEU A 183 -10.51 20.19 -5.43
C LEU A 183 -10.30 18.75 -5.96
N VAL A 184 -9.34 18.00 -5.39
CA VAL A 184 -9.07 16.60 -5.78
C VAL A 184 -10.29 15.72 -5.49
N VAL A 185 -10.87 15.83 -4.28
CA VAL A 185 -12.03 15.04 -3.85
C VAL A 185 -13.27 15.34 -4.71
N ALA A 186 -13.55 16.61 -4.98
CA ALA A 186 -14.66 17.00 -5.86
C ALA A 186 -14.47 16.45 -7.29
N GLY A 187 -13.23 16.33 -7.73
CA GLY A 187 -12.86 15.79 -9.02
C GLY A 187 -12.82 14.26 -9.11
N GLN A 188 -12.96 13.54 -8.00
CA GLN A 188 -12.76 12.07 -7.92
C GLN A 188 -13.49 11.32 -9.03
N ARG A 189 -14.75 11.66 -9.29
CA ARG A 189 -15.58 10.98 -10.31
C ARG A 189 -15.05 11.17 -11.74
N GLU A 190 -14.53 12.34 -12.06
CA GLU A 190 -13.99 12.65 -13.38
C GLU A 190 -12.58 12.11 -13.55
N ILE A 191 -11.74 12.25 -12.52
CA ILE A 191 -10.38 11.71 -12.49
C ILE A 191 -10.42 10.18 -12.46
N GLY A 192 -11.38 9.57 -11.73
CA GLY A 192 -11.62 8.13 -11.72
C GLY A 192 -10.69 7.35 -10.78
N PHE A 193 -10.10 8.00 -9.77
CA PHE A 193 -9.36 7.27 -8.73
C PHE A 193 -10.32 6.60 -7.73
N THR A 194 -9.93 5.44 -7.24
CA THR A 194 -10.74 4.60 -6.34
C THR A 194 -10.31 4.72 -4.88
N ARG A 195 -9.04 5.09 -4.64
CA ARG A 195 -8.44 5.30 -3.31
C ARG A 195 -7.47 6.47 -3.37
N ALA A 196 -7.35 7.21 -2.29
CA ALA A 196 -6.34 8.25 -2.11
C ALA A 196 -5.62 8.00 -0.77
N ASP A 197 -4.30 7.87 -0.81
CA ASP A 197 -3.46 7.69 0.37
C ASP A 197 -2.64 8.98 0.57
N LEU A 198 -2.75 9.55 1.77
CA LEU A 198 -2.11 10.83 2.09
C LEU A 198 -1.11 10.62 3.23
N THR A 199 0.13 10.96 2.99
CA THR A 199 1.22 10.70 3.92
C THR A 199 1.98 11.99 4.24
N LYS A 200 2.40 12.16 5.50
CA LYS A 200 3.33 13.19 5.94
C LYS A 200 4.61 12.55 6.47
N PHE A 201 5.75 12.91 5.88
CA PHE A 201 7.03 12.41 6.33
C PHE A 201 7.43 13.06 7.66
N ALA A 202 7.89 12.22 8.59
CA ALA A 202 8.21 12.63 9.96
C ALA A 202 9.72 12.84 10.16
N ALA A 203 10.55 11.89 9.70
CA ALA A 203 12.01 11.95 9.80
C ALA A 203 12.66 11.04 8.74
N ASN A 204 13.93 11.25 8.46
CA ASN A 204 14.75 10.25 7.80
C ASN A 204 15.00 9.05 8.74
N LEU A 205 15.43 7.90 8.21
CA LEU A 205 15.68 6.70 9.03
C LEU A 205 16.83 6.89 10.05
N ASP A 206 17.70 7.86 9.84
CA ASP A 206 18.76 8.26 10.77
C ASP A 206 18.30 9.25 11.86
N GLY A 207 17.00 9.61 11.86
CA GLY A 207 16.39 10.55 12.80
C GLY A 207 16.54 12.02 12.41
N SER A 208 17.24 12.36 11.33
CA SER A 208 17.35 13.73 10.83
C SER A 208 16.02 14.21 10.21
N ALA A 209 15.94 15.52 9.87
CA ALA A 209 14.78 16.10 9.20
C ALA A 209 14.49 15.37 7.88
N PRO A 210 13.21 15.12 7.54
CA PRO A 210 12.85 14.29 6.40
C PRO A 210 13.28 14.94 5.07
N ALA A 211 13.80 14.15 4.15
CA ALA A 211 14.23 14.59 2.83
C ALA A 211 13.07 15.07 1.93
N LYS A 212 11.86 14.64 2.23
CA LYS A 212 10.60 15.03 1.58
C LYS A 212 9.58 15.48 2.63
N TYR A 213 8.55 16.20 2.19
CA TYR A 213 7.57 16.79 3.12
C TYR A 213 6.29 15.96 3.22
N ARG A 214 5.62 15.73 2.08
CA ARG A 214 4.39 14.94 1.98
C ARG A 214 4.40 14.05 0.74
N GLN A 215 3.52 13.07 0.76
CA GLN A 215 3.17 12.26 -0.38
C GLN A 215 1.66 12.16 -0.50
N ALA A 216 1.16 12.12 -1.73
CA ALA A 216 -0.22 11.77 -2.04
C ALA A 216 -0.20 10.72 -3.16
N GLU A 217 -0.99 9.67 -2.99
CA GLU A 217 -1.15 8.62 -3.98
C GLU A 217 -2.61 8.51 -4.37
N LEU A 218 -2.87 8.53 -5.66
CA LEU A 218 -4.19 8.30 -6.23
C LEU A 218 -4.17 6.96 -6.95
N CYS A 219 -4.94 6.00 -6.44
CA CYS A 219 -5.04 4.64 -6.97
C CYS A 219 -6.13 4.53 -8.03
N PHE A 220 -5.88 3.73 -9.05
CA PHE A 220 -6.80 3.47 -10.16
C PHE A 220 -6.92 1.96 -10.41
N ASP A 221 -8.08 1.52 -10.89
CA ASP A 221 -8.34 0.11 -11.20
C ASP A 221 -7.46 -0.46 -12.33
N SER A 222 -6.87 0.42 -13.15
CA SER A 222 -5.95 0.03 -14.22
C SER A 222 -5.11 1.21 -14.70
N MET A 223 -4.04 0.90 -15.42
CA MET A 223 -3.21 1.89 -16.12
C MET A 223 -4.01 2.70 -17.16
N ASP A 224 -5.01 2.09 -17.81
CA ASP A 224 -5.85 2.81 -18.78
C ASP A 224 -6.81 3.77 -18.09
N ALA A 225 -7.38 3.38 -16.93
CA ALA A 225 -8.17 4.28 -16.09
C ALA A 225 -7.32 5.48 -15.61
N LEU A 226 -6.09 5.21 -15.16
CA LEU A 226 -5.14 6.25 -14.77
C LEU A 226 -4.83 7.22 -15.91
N LYS A 227 -4.48 6.72 -17.11
CA LYS A 227 -4.18 7.57 -18.27
C LYS A 227 -5.37 8.45 -18.66
N LYS A 228 -6.59 7.89 -18.63
CA LYS A 228 -7.82 8.63 -18.86
C LYS A 228 -8.01 9.75 -17.82
N GLY A 229 -7.86 9.41 -16.53
CA GLY A 229 -7.98 10.36 -15.43
C GLY A 229 -6.93 11.46 -15.48
N ALA A 230 -5.68 11.11 -15.76
CA ALA A 230 -4.58 12.06 -15.91
C ALA A 230 -4.81 13.08 -17.06
N ALA A 231 -5.57 12.69 -18.10
CA ALA A 231 -5.93 13.56 -19.20
C ALA A 231 -7.20 14.41 -18.97
N SER A 232 -7.87 14.24 -17.82
CA SER A 232 -9.12 14.94 -17.51
C SER A 232 -8.91 16.44 -17.28
N ALA A 233 -9.98 17.24 -17.51
CA ALA A 233 -9.95 18.67 -17.26
C ALA A 233 -9.70 18.98 -15.77
N THR A 234 -10.29 18.19 -14.89
CA THR A 234 -10.10 18.34 -13.43
C THR A 234 -8.66 18.02 -13.00
N MET A 235 -8.02 16.98 -13.54
CA MET A 235 -6.60 16.70 -13.24
C MET A 235 -5.69 17.85 -13.71
N LYS A 236 -6.00 18.49 -14.82
CA LYS A 236 -5.31 19.70 -15.26
C LYS A 236 -5.46 20.84 -14.25
N GLN A 237 -6.68 21.09 -13.75
CA GLN A 237 -6.93 22.10 -12.70
C GLN A 237 -6.16 21.78 -11.41
N VAL A 238 -6.11 20.51 -10.99
CA VAL A 238 -5.30 20.04 -9.88
C VAL A 238 -3.82 20.38 -10.12
N GLY A 239 -3.31 20.14 -11.32
CA GLY A 239 -1.95 20.50 -11.71
C GLY A 239 -1.66 22.01 -11.67
N GLU A 240 -2.61 22.84 -12.10
CA GLU A 240 -2.51 24.31 -12.08
C GLU A 240 -2.54 24.90 -10.66
N ASP A 241 -3.00 24.13 -9.68
CA ASP A 241 -3.04 24.55 -8.29
C ASP A 241 -1.70 24.37 -7.56
N PHE A 242 -0.86 23.39 -7.95
CA PHE A 242 0.42 23.08 -7.27
C PHE A 242 1.34 24.31 -7.05
N PRO A 243 1.57 25.21 -8.04
CA PRO A 243 2.46 26.35 -7.84
C PRO A 243 2.01 27.32 -6.74
N LYS A 244 0.75 27.29 -6.33
CA LYS A 244 0.19 28.19 -5.32
C LYS A 244 0.63 27.83 -3.90
N PHE A 245 0.99 26.53 -3.65
CA PHE A 245 1.36 26.08 -2.32
C PHE A 245 2.63 25.19 -2.27
N ALA A 246 2.89 24.39 -3.28
CA ALA A 246 4.05 23.50 -3.34
C ALA A 246 5.34 24.25 -3.69
N THR A 247 5.68 25.28 -2.89
CA THR A 247 6.77 26.25 -3.16
C THR A 247 8.17 25.63 -3.10
N GLY A 248 8.31 24.42 -2.56
CA GLY A 248 9.53 23.61 -2.60
C GLY A 248 9.65 22.75 -3.87
N GLY A 249 8.61 22.75 -4.71
CA GLY A 249 8.49 21.87 -5.85
C GLY A 249 7.98 20.47 -5.46
N LEU A 250 7.73 19.66 -6.47
CA LEU A 250 7.24 18.30 -6.32
C LEU A 250 7.75 17.38 -7.44
N THR A 251 7.54 16.09 -7.26
CA THR A 251 7.72 15.07 -8.28
C THR A 251 6.40 14.31 -8.42
N ALA A 252 5.85 14.24 -9.64
CA ALA A 252 4.65 13.47 -9.94
C ALA A 252 4.99 12.28 -10.84
N LEU A 253 4.67 11.08 -10.39
CA LEU A 253 5.07 9.82 -11.00
C LEU A 253 3.85 8.95 -11.28
N ILE A 254 3.96 8.13 -12.31
CA ILE A 254 3.04 7.02 -12.59
C ILE A 254 3.74 5.73 -12.19
N GLY A 255 3.04 4.90 -11.43
CA GLY A 255 3.55 3.63 -10.93
C GLY A 255 2.55 2.48 -11.09
N GLU A 256 3.07 1.27 -10.91
CA GLU A 256 2.33 0.02 -10.83
C GLU A 256 2.67 -0.64 -9.49
N GLN A 257 1.65 -1.00 -8.70
CA GLN A 257 1.82 -1.84 -7.52
C GLN A 257 2.04 -3.30 -7.93
N GLN A 258 2.88 -4.00 -7.16
CA GLN A 258 3.29 -5.38 -7.44
C GLN A 258 3.11 -6.28 -6.22
#